data_a49bcc908f1e3ed270c1de8148b46869
#
_entry.id   a49bcc908f1e3ed270c1de8148b46869
#
_cell.length_a   1.000
_cell.length_b   1.000
_cell.length_c   1.000
_cell.angle_alpha   90.00
_cell.angle_beta   90.00
_cell.angle_gamma   90.00
#
_symmetry.space_group_name_H-M   'P 1'
#
loop_
_entity.id
_entity.type
_entity.pdbx_description
1 polymer ?
#
loop_
_entity_poly.entity_id
_entity_poly.type
_entity_poly.pdbx_seq_one_letter_code
_entity_poly.pdbx_strand_id
1 'polypeptide(L)'
;FMERWNIGETWGTASYLILSEKLIEPEFERRSDYDWLREVAAKLGVEPAFSEGRDEKAWIEHIWEQTRLSMPDENLPDFATLQKTRQHLFKSAPYVAFEDNIRDPQNHPFPTPSGKIEIFSKRLYDMQHPEIPALSHYVPAHEGPEDELAKTFPLQLITWKGKNRANSTQYANPWLIEAQQQKLWINPQDAQKRGIAQGDTVRIHNARGICEIPAEVTPRIIPGVVAMQAGAWWQPDEKGIDKGGCANVLSSARITALAKGNSHQTMLVEVAKA
;
A
#
# COMPACT_ATOMS: atom_id res chain seq x y z
N PHE A 1 4.68 8.18 15.45
CA PHE A 1 5.12 9.51 15.00
C PHE A 1 5.77 10.33 16.13
N MET A 2 5.34 10.21 17.37
CA MET A 2 5.88 11.00 18.49
C MET A 2 7.16 10.43 19.11
N GLU A 3 7.54 9.22 18.76
CA GLU A 3 8.68 8.48 19.34
C GLU A 3 9.97 8.61 18.54
N ARG A 4 9.95 9.34 17.41
CA ARG A 4 11.10 9.52 16.52
C ARG A 4 11.15 10.89 15.87
N TRP A 5 12.31 11.28 15.37
CA TRP A 5 12.47 12.40 14.46
C TRP A 5 12.05 12.00 13.05
N ASN A 6 11.45 12.92 12.32
CA ASN A 6 11.12 12.74 10.91
C ASN A 6 11.02 14.09 10.21
N ILE A 7 11.29 14.11 8.91
CA ILE A 7 11.06 15.24 8.02
C ILE A 7 10.43 14.71 6.74
N GLY A 8 9.43 15.38 6.24
CA GLY A 8 8.80 14.95 5.00
C GLY A 8 7.57 15.72 4.62
N GLU A 9 7.06 15.36 3.46
CA GLU A 9 5.80 15.81 2.87
C GLU A 9 4.82 14.64 2.77
N THR A 10 3.54 14.92 2.51
CA THR A 10 2.53 13.87 2.38
C THR A 10 2.63 13.15 1.04
N TRP A 11 2.89 13.88 -0.05
CA TRP A 11 3.00 13.37 -1.42
C TRP A 11 3.75 14.40 -2.26
N GLY A 12 4.38 13.97 -3.36
CA GLY A 12 5.18 14.81 -4.26
C GLY A 12 4.50 16.03 -4.88
N THR A 13 3.24 16.28 -4.57
CA THR A 13 2.48 17.48 -4.94
C THR A 13 2.19 18.40 -3.76
N ALA A 14 2.66 18.07 -2.57
CA ALA A 14 2.47 18.91 -1.39
C ALA A 14 3.36 20.14 -1.48
N SER A 15 2.76 21.32 -1.25
CA SER A 15 3.49 22.59 -1.20
C SER A 15 4.04 22.89 0.19
N TYR A 16 4.29 21.88 1.00
CA TYR A 16 4.81 22.04 2.35
C TYR A 16 5.64 20.85 2.80
N LEU A 17 6.47 21.11 3.79
CA LEU A 17 7.28 20.13 4.49
C LEU A 17 7.06 20.29 5.99
N ILE A 18 6.99 19.18 6.71
CA ILE A 18 6.79 19.14 8.17
C ILE A 18 8.00 18.48 8.82
N LEU A 19 8.52 19.13 9.86
CA LEU A 19 9.47 18.54 10.79
C LEU A 19 8.71 17.98 12.00
N SER A 20 8.81 16.68 12.22
CA SER A 20 8.30 16.00 13.40
C SER A 20 9.47 15.74 14.36
N GLU A 21 9.37 16.25 15.57
CA GLU A 21 10.34 15.96 16.64
C GLU A 21 9.92 14.74 17.45
N LYS A 22 10.91 14.07 18.01
CA LYS A 22 10.68 13.08 19.07
C LYS A 22 10.16 13.79 20.31
N LEU A 23 8.95 13.46 20.73
CA LEU A 23 8.27 14.06 21.87
C LEU A 23 8.24 13.16 23.11
N ILE A 24 8.28 11.84 22.89
CA ILE A 24 8.25 10.83 23.94
C ILE A 24 9.29 9.75 23.63
N GLU A 25 9.78 9.10 24.68
CA GLU A 25 10.62 7.91 24.50
C GLU A 25 9.76 6.72 24.07
N PRO A 26 10.29 5.83 23.21
CA PRO A 26 9.61 4.59 22.87
C PRO A 26 9.39 3.74 24.13
N GLU A 27 8.17 3.23 24.28
CA GLU A 27 7.85 2.32 25.38
C GLU A 27 8.15 0.86 25.01
N PHE A 28 8.46 0.05 26.00
CA PHE A 28 8.79 -1.36 25.85
C PHE A 28 9.99 -1.59 24.91
N GLU A 29 9.90 -2.54 24.01
CA GLU A 29 10.95 -2.87 23.04
C GLU A 29 10.81 -2.13 21.70
N ARG A 30 9.97 -1.09 21.64
CA ARG A 30 9.80 -0.30 20.43
C ARG A 30 11.05 0.51 20.13
N ARG A 31 11.41 0.58 18.87
CA ARG A 31 12.56 1.34 18.36
C ARG A 31 12.22 1.99 17.04
N SER A 32 12.89 3.07 16.69
CA SER A 32 12.83 3.61 15.34
C SER A 32 13.46 2.65 14.34
N ASP A 33 13.09 2.75 13.08
CA ASP A 33 13.70 1.95 12.01
C ASP A 33 15.22 2.21 11.94
N TYR A 34 15.64 3.44 12.18
CA TYR A 34 17.05 3.82 12.22
C TYR A 34 17.80 3.11 13.36
N ASP A 35 17.25 3.11 14.57
CA ASP A 35 17.91 2.53 15.75
C ASP A 35 18.12 1.03 15.60
N TRP A 36 17.08 0.27 15.22
CA TRP A 36 17.25 -1.17 15.08
C TRP A 36 18.14 -1.55 13.89
N LEU A 37 18.10 -0.81 12.77
CA LEU A 37 19.02 -1.02 11.64
C LEU A 37 20.47 -0.70 12.03
N ARG A 38 20.69 0.33 12.85
CA ARG A 38 22.00 0.67 13.39
C ARG A 38 22.57 -0.47 14.27
N GLU A 39 21.73 -1.11 15.09
CA GLU A 39 22.14 -2.28 15.87
C GLU A 39 22.49 -3.49 14.98
N VAL A 40 21.74 -3.71 13.90
CA VAL A 40 22.09 -4.74 12.90
C VAL A 40 23.42 -4.41 12.24
N ALA A 41 23.63 -3.17 11.83
CA ALA A 41 24.89 -2.71 11.25
C ALA A 41 26.09 -2.91 12.20
N ALA A 42 25.90 -2.65 13.50
CA ALA A 42 26.91 -2.89 14.51
C ALA A 42 27.28 -4.39 14.62
N LYS A 43 26.28 -5.27 14.60
CA LYS A 43 26.51 -6.73 14.61
C LYS A 43 27.22 -7.24 13.35
N LEU A 44 27.02 -6.57 12.23
CA LEU A 44 27.68 -6.85 10.95
C LEU A 44 29.08 -6.18 10.84
N GLY A 45 29.48 -5.34 11.80
CA GLY A 45 30.75 -4.61 11.77
C GLY A 45 30.79 -3.44 10.81
N VAL A 46 29.62 -2.93 10.34
CA VAL A 46 29.51 -1.84 9.35
C VAL A 46 28.84 -0.59 9.92
N GLU A 47 28.61 -0.51 11.22
CA GLU A 47 27.93 0.61 11.88
C GLU A 47 28.56 1.98 11.56
N PRO A 48 29.89 2.17 11.59
CA PRO A 48 30.48 3.48 11.26
C PRO A 48 30.18 3.96 9.84
N ALA A 49 30.08 3.03 8.89
CA ALA A 49 29.70 3.36 7.50
C ALA A 49 28.20 3.59 7.35
N PHE A 50 27.38 2.95 8.18
CA PHE A 50 25.92 3.12 8.18
C PHE A 50 25.49 4.44 8.83
N SER A 51 26.04 4.76 10.00
CA SER A 51 25.62 5.92 10.79
C SER A 51 26.41 7.19 10.46
N GLU A 52 27.63 7.05 9.96
CA GLU A 52 28.62 8.14 9.84
C GLU A 52 28.75 8.96 11.14
N GLY A 53 28.56 8.29 12.30
CA GLY A 53 28.59 8.90 13.62
C GLY A 53 27.37 9.77 13.96
N ARG A 54 26.32 9.75 13.14
CA ARG A 54 25.08 10.53 13.35
C ARG A 54 24.04 9.71 14.10
N ASP A 55 23.27 10.36 14.93
CA ASP A 55 22.00 9.85 15.44
C ASP A 55 20.85 10.26 14.49
N GLU A 56 19.61 9.87 14.82
CA GLU A 56 18.44 10.15 14.01
C GLU A 56 18.23 11.66 13.78
N LYS A 57 18.41 12.48 14.83
CA LYS A 57 18.28 13.95 14.72
C LYS A 57 19.36 14.54 13.82
N ALA A 58 20.61 14.13 14.01
CA ALA A 58 21.73 14.62 13.19
C ALA A 58 21.59 14.23 11.72
N TRP A 59 20.98 13.07 11.42
CA TRP A 59 20.62 12.69 10.06
C TRP A 59 19.54 13.62 9.46
N ILE A 60 18.49 13.93 10.21
CA ILE A 60 17.45 14.85 9.75
C ILE A 60 18.01 16.24 9.49
N GLU A 61 18.89 16.74 10.37
CA GLU A 61 19.58 18.00 10.18
C GLU A 61 20.47 17.98 8.92
N HIS A 62 21.25 16.92 8.75
CA HIS A 62 22.10 16.74 7.57
C HIS A 62 21.27 16.71 6.27
N ILE A 63 20.19 15.93 6.22
CA ILE A 63 19.28 15.85 5.07
C ILE A 63 18.70 17.23 4.76
N TRP A 64 18.27 17.97 5.78
CA TRP A 64 17.77 19.32 5.58
C TRP A 64 18.80 20.26 4.98
N GLU A 65 20.03 20.24 5.49
CA GLU A 65 21.11 21.07 4.93
C GLU A 65 21.44 20.70 3.47
N GLN A 66 21.46 19.41 3.14
CA GLN A 66 21.62 18.97 1.74
C GLN A 66 20.45 19.46 0.87
N THR A 67 19.21 19.42 1.38
CA THR A 67 18.05 19.98 0.69
C THR A 67 18.20 21.46 0.42
N ARG A 68 18.63 22.24 1.42
CA ARG A 68 18.91 23.70 1.26
C ARG A 68 19.94 23.98 0.18
N LEU A 69 21.01 23.20 0.14
CA LEU A 69 22.05 23.34 -0.86
C LEU A 69 21.58 22.97 -2.28
N SER A 70 20.67 22.00 -2.39
CA SER A 70 20.13 21.55 -3.68
C SER A 70 19.02 22.45 -4.24
N MET A 71 18.41 23.30 -3.40
CA MET A 71 17.29 24.19 -3.75
C MET A 71 17.57 25.65 -3.37
N PRO A 72 18.62 26.28 -3.90
CA PRO A 72 19.04 27.62 -3.47
C PRO A 72 17.98 28.70 -3.72
N ASP A 73 17.17 28.55 -4.76
CA ASP A 73 16.15 29.52 -5.14
C ASP A 73 14.93 29.54 -4.21
N GLU A 74 14.74 28.46 -3.42
CA GLU A 74 13.63 28.35 -2.46
C GLU A 74 13.88 29.14 -1.16
N ASN A 75 15.11 29.60 -0.92
CA ASN A 75 15.49 30.34 0.30
C ASN A 75 15.07 29.58 1.58
N LEU A 76 15.34 28.28 1.64
CA LEU A 76 14.97 27.46 2.78
C LEU A 76 15.66 27.95 4.06
N PRO A 77 14.96 28.00 5.21
CA PRO A 77 15.54 28.44 6.47
C PRO A 77 16.61 27.47 6.98
N ASP A 78 17.45 27.92 7.89
CA ASP A 78 18.34 27.02 8.63
C ASP A 78 17.56 26.02 9.48
N PHE A 79 18.21 24.95 9.92
CA PHE A 79 17.56 23.90 10.68
C PHE A 79 16.99 24.40 12.02
N ALA A 80 17.69 25.34 12.69
CA ALA A 80 17.23 25.90 13.96
C ALA A 80 15.92 26.72 13.78
N THR A 81 15.77 27.40 12.66
CA THR A 81 14.55 28.11 12.29
C THR A 81 13.45 27.13 11.93
N LEU A 82 13.73 26.09 11.13
CA LEU A 82 12.79 25.03 10.81
C LEU A 82 12.30 24.31 12.07
N GLN A 83 13.18 24.08 13.04
CA GLN A 83 12.83 23.47 14.32
C GLN A 83 11.85 24.34 15.14
N LYS A 84 11.91 25.64 15.02
CA LYS A 84 10.95 26.57 15.67
C LYS A 84 9.61 26.63 14.93
N THR A 85 9.66 26.72 13.61
CA THR A 85 8.44 26.84 12.78
C THR A 85 7.73 25.52 12.56
N ARG A 86 8.42 24.40 12.68
CA ARG A 86 7.94 23.01 12.45
C ARG A 86 7.52 22.72 11.03
N GLN A 87 7.48 23.70 10.17
CA GLN A 87 7.06 23.56 8.78
C GLN A 87 7.75 24.58 7.88
N HIS A 88 7.84 24.23 6.61
CA HIS A 88 8.17 25.13 5.53
C HIS A 88 7.11 25.03 4.45
N LEU A 89 6.66 26.18 3.92
CA LEU A 89 5.74 26.26 2.79
C LEU A 89 6.53 26.63 1.55
N PHE A 90 6.52 25.77 0.56
CA PHE A 90 7.14 26.04 -0.73
C PHE A 90 6.31 27.03 -1.55
N LYS A 91 6.96 27.85 -2.35
CA LYS A 91 6.28 28.63 -3.36
C LYS A 91 5.78 27.67 -4.44
N SER A 92 4.47 27.62 -4.63
CA SER A 92 3.87 26.79 -5.67
C SER A 92 3.20 27.65 -6.72
N ALA A 93 3.34 27.26 -7.97
CA ALA A 93 2.56 27.77 -9.08
C ALA A 93 1.66 26.64 -9.61
N PRO A 94 0.53 26.95 -10.27
CA PRO A 94 -0.24 25.94 -10.97
C PRO A 94 0.66 25.15 -11.91
N TYR A 95 0.60 23.83 -11.83
CA TYR A 95 1.39 22.92 -12.65
C TYR A 95 0.48 22.07 -13.51
N VAL A 96 0.73 22.08 -14.81
CA VAL A 96 0.09 21.18 -15.77
C VAL A 96 1.14 20.19 -16.25
N ALA A 97 0.91 18.91 -15.99
CA ALA A 97 1.86 17.88 -16.41
C ALA A 97 2.03 17.86 -17.91
N PHE A 98 3.27 17.82 -18.37
CA PHE A 98 3.63 17.77 -19.79
C PHE A 98 3.18 19.00 -20.62
N GLU A 99 2.92 20.15 -20.01
CA GLU A 99 2.44 21.34 -20.73
C GLU A 99 3.39 21.75 -21.84
N ASP A 100 4.68 21.84 -21.56
CA ASP A 100 5.69 22.23 -22.55
C ASP A 100 5.82 21.19 -23.67
N ASN A 101 5.75 19.89 -23.33
CA ASN A 101 5.77 18.83 -24.32
C ASN A 101 4.55 18.86 -25.27
N ILE A 102 3.40 19.32 -24.79
CA ILE A 102 2.16 19.44 -25.57
C ILE A 102 2.21 20.72 -26.43
N ARG A 103 2.66 21.84 -25.85
CA ARG A 103 2.67 23.15 -26.54
C ARG A 103 3.79 23.27 -27.58
N ASP A 104 4.97 22.73 -27.27
CA ASP A 104 6.14 22.81 -28.14
C ASP A 104 6.90 21.48 -28.16
N PRO A 105 6.36 20.44 -28.80
CA PRO A 105 6.95 19.10 -28.82
C PRO A 105 8.28 19.03 -29.58
N GLN A 106 8.64 20.05 -30.36
CA GLN A 106 9.91 20.07 -31.08
C GLN A 106 11.08 20.41 -30.14
N ASN A 107 10.91 21.41 -29.28
CA ASN A 107 11.92 21.82 -28.32
C ASN A 107 11.79 21.08 -26.97
N HIS A 108 10.62 20.54 -26.66
CA HIS A 108 10.32 19.79 -25.45
C HIS A 108 9.76 18.39 -25.80
N PRO A 109 10.58 17.49 -26.38
CA PRO A 109 10.10 16.14 -26.69
C PRO A 109 9.74 15.36 -25.42
N PHE A 110 8.78 14.43 -25.52
CA PHE A 110 8.50 13.54 -24.42
C PHE A 110 9.72 12.68 -24.07
N PRO A 111 9.92 12.30 -22.79
CA PRO A 111 11.07 11.49 -22.35
C PRO A 111 10.87 10.01 -22.74
N THR A 112 10.68 9.76 -24.02
CA THR A 112 10.48 8.44 -24.63
C THR A 112 11.48 8.26 -25.78
N PRO A 113 11.79 7.03 -26.20
CA PRO A 113 12.69 6.78 -27.33
C PRO A 113 12.32 7.51 -28.62
N SER A 114 11.03 7.69 -28.89
CA SER A 114 10.53 8.41 -30.07
C SER A 114 10.36 9.92 -29.87
N GLY A 115 10.52 10.43 -28.66
CA GLY A 115 10.17 11.82 -28.29
C GLY A 115 8.67 12.11 -28.33
N LYS A 116 7.81 11.11 -28.48
CA LYS A 116 6.36 11.18 -28.57
C LYS A 116 5.68 10.28 -27.55
N ILE A 117 4.38 10.40 -27.37
CA ILE A 117 3.58 9.44 -26.63
C ILE A 117 3.64 8.10 -27.37
N GLU A 118 4.12 7.05 -26.69
CA GLU A 118 4.26 5.71 -27.26
C GLU A 118 3.10 4.82 -26.78
N ILE A 119 2.22 4.41 -27.71
CA ILE A 119 1.16 3.44 -27.44
C ILE A 119 1.71 2.02 -27.49
N PHE A 120 2.64 1.75 -28.43
CA PHE A 120 3.39 0.50 -28.52
C PHE A 120 4.74 0.67 -27.83
N SER A 121 5.05 -0.21 -26.88
CA SER A 121 6.35 -0.21 -26.20
C SER A 121 7.30 -1.22 -26.84
N LYS A 122 8.28 -0.72 -27.59
CA LYS A 122 9.32 -1.59 -28.16
C LYS A 122 10.11 -2.32 -27.06
N ARG A 123 10.36 -1.67 -25.93
CA ARG A 123 11.06 -2.27 -24.77
C ARG A 123 10.32 -3.50 -24.24
N LEU A 124 8.99 -3.42 -24.08
CA LEU A 124 8.19 -4.57 -23.65
C LEU A 124 8.11 -5.64 -24.73
N TYR A 125 8.01 -5.23 -25.99
CA TYR A 125 8.04 -6.17 -27.12
C TYR A 125 9.33 -7.00 -27.13
N ASP A 126 10.47 -6.37 -26.95
CA ASP A 126 11.77 -7.04 -26.98
C ASP A 126 11.96 -8.02 -25.80
N MET A 127 11.19 -7.88 -24.71
CA MET A 127 11.20 -8.83 -23.60
C MET A 127 10.59 -10.18 -23.95
N GLN A 128 9.74 -10.26 -24.99
CA GLN A 128 9.05 -11.48 -25.44
C GLN A 128 8.40 -12.26 -24.28
N HIS A 129 7.87 -11.54 -23.29
CA HIS A 129 7.26 -12.16 -22.11
C HIS A 129 5.76 -12.38 -22.35
N PRO A 130 5.21 -13.59 -22.12
CA PRO A 130 3.83 -13.92 -22.48
C PRO A 130 2.77 -13.12 -21.69
N GLU A 131 3.09 -12.65 -20.51
CA GLU A 131 2.18 -11.88 -19.65
C GLU A 131 2.39 -10.37 -19.75
N ILE A 132 3.32 -9.89 -20.58
CA ILE A 132 3.63 -8.45 -20.70
C ILE A 132 3.44 -8.03 -22.16
N PRO A 133 2.23 -7.58 -22.53
CA PRO A 133 1.98 -7.14 -23.90
C PRO A 133 2.68 -5.82 -24.20
N ALA A 134 3.23 -5.70 -25.40
CA ALA A 134 3.82 -4.45 -25.89
C ALA A 134 2.79 -3.36 -26.20
N LEU A 135 1.58 -3.78 -26.51
CA LEU A 135 0.40 -2.93 -26.72
C LEU A 135 -0.62 -3.24 -25.64
N SER A 136 -1.14 -2.22 -24.98
CA SER A 136 -2.14 -2.37 -23.92
C SER A 136 -3.41 -3.04 -24.44
N HIS A 137 -3.76 -4.18 -23.90
CA HIS A 137 -5.01 -4.90 -24.12
C HIS A 137 -5.40 -5.67 -22.85
N TYR A 138 -6.62 -6.17 -22.79
CA TYR A 138 -7.05 -7.01 -21.69
C TYR A 138 -6.26 -8.32 -21.66
N VAL A 139 -5.72 -8.62 -20.49
CA VAL A 139 -5.09 -9.91 -20.17
C VAL A 139 -5.86 -10.52 -19.02
N PRO A 140 -6.38 -11.77 -19.14
CA PRO A 140 -7.09 -12.43 -18.06
C PRO A 140 -6.25 -12.46 -16.78
N ALA A 141 -6.89 -12.10 -15.67
CA ALA A 141 -6.19 -12.13 -14.38
C ALA A 141 -5.93 -13.56 -13.95
N HIS A 142 -4.78 -13.81 -13.33
CA HIS A 142 -4.55 -15.01 -12.55
C HIS A 142 -5.60 -15.09 -11.42
N GLU A 143 -6.22 -16.24 -11.26
CA GLU A 143 -7.39 -16.39 -10.37
C GLU A 143 -8.52 -15.40 -10.70
N GLY A 144 -8.77 -15.18 -11.98
CA GLY A 144 -9.93 -14.44 -12.46
C GLY A 144 -11.12 -15.36 -12.78
N PRO A 145 -12.25 -14.79 -13.23
CA PRO A 145 -13.46 -15.58 -13.54
C PRO A 145 -13.27 -16.56 -14.72
N GLU A 146 -12.21 -16.38 -15.51
CA GLU A 146 -11.85 -17.25 -16.63
C GLU A 146 -10.90 -18.39 -16.23
N ASP A 147 -10.42 -18.39 -14.97
CA ASP A 147 -9.54 -19.43 -14.45
C ASP A 147 -10.33 -20.73 -14.17
N GLU A 148 -9.74 -21.89 -14.40
CA GLU A 148 -10.33 -23.18 -14.08
C GLU A 148 -10.70 -23.33 -12.59
N LEU A 149 -9.96 -22.65 -11.70
CA LEU A 149 -10.26 -22.58 -10.27
C LEU A 149 -11.62 -21.94 -9.95
N ALA A 150 -12.15 -21.11 -10.86
CA ALA A 150 -13.47 -20.50 -10.68
C ALA A 150 -14.62 -21.53 -10.67
N LYS A 151 -14.40 -22.75 -11.18
CA LYS A 151 -15.36 -23.85 -11.09
C LYS A 151 -15.53 -24.35 -9.65
N THR A 152 -14.48 -24.24 -8.83
CA THR A 152 -14.48 -24.69 -7.42
C THR A 152 -14.66 -23.52 -6.47
N PHE A 153 -14.08 -22.37 -6.79
CA PHE A 153 -14.11 -21.14 -6.00
C PHE A 153 -14.68 -20.00 -6.85
N PRO A 154 -16.02 -19.92 -6.99
CA PRO A 154 -16.65 -19.08 -8.01
C PRO A 154 -16.76 -17.59 -7.70
N LEU A 155 -16.34 -17.17 -6.49
CA LEU A 155 -16.42 -15.76 -6.09
C LEU A 155 -15.04 -15.09 -6.15
N GLN A 156 -15.00 -13.95 -6.82
CA GLN A 156 -13.82 -13.10 -6.84
C GLN A 156 -13.73 -12.31 -5.54
N LEU A 157 -12.70 -12.54 -4.75
CA LEU A 157 -12.43 -11.75 -3.55
C LEU A 157 -11.52 -10.56 -3.91
N ILE A 158 -11.98 -9.35 -3.58
CA ILE A 158 -11.18 -8.13 -3.64
C ILE A 158 -10.99 -7.55 -2.25
N THR A 159 -9.94 -6.74 -2.08
CA THR A 159 -9.69 -6.04 -0.82
C THR A 159 -9.78 -4.53 -1.03
N TRP A 160 -10.46 -3.83 -0.12
CA TRP A 160 -10.60 -2.38 -0.16
C TRP A 160 -9.90 -1.71 1.02
N LYS A 161 -9.53 -0.44 0.87
CA LYS A 161 -8.89 0.34 1.93
C LYS A 161 -9.95 0.96 2.83
N GLY A 162 -9.96 0.57 4.10
CA GLY A 162 -10.84 1.16 5.09
C GLY A 162 -10.38 2.54 5.55
N LYS A 163 -11.34 3.37 5.96
CA LYS A 163 -11.04 4.72 6.47
C LYS A 163 -10.43 4.72 7.88
N ASN A 164 -10.65 3.65 8.63
CA ASN A 164 -10.24 3.53 10.03
C ASN A 164 -8.82 2.99 10.23
N ARG A 165 -8.11 2.64 9.14
CA ARG A 165 -6.74 2.13 9.22
C ARG A 165 -5.96 2.35 7.93
N ALA A 166 -4.64 2.42 8.05
CA ALA A 166 -3.72 2.45 6.91
C ALA A 166 -2.98 1.10 6.84
N ASN A 167 -3.41 0.24 5.92
CA ASN A 167 -3.00 -1.18 5.87
C ASN A 167 -3.28 -1.87 7.21
N SER A 168 -2.27 -2.41 7.90
CA SER A 168 -2.40 -3.04 9.22
C SER A 168 -2.22 -2.10 10.40
N THR A 169 -1.81 -0.86 10.15
CA THR A 169 -1.66 0.16 11.18
C THR A 169 -3.04 0.53 11.74
N GLN A 170 -3.14 0.68 13.05
CA GLN A 170 -4.37 0.97 13.79
C GLN A 170 -5.36 -0.19 13.92
N TYR A 171 -5.04 -1.40 13.42
CA TYR A 171 -5.95 -2.56 13.52
C TYR A 171 -6.31 -2.90 14.98
N ALA A 172 -5.35 -2.79 15.90
CA ALA A 172 -5.57 -3.11 17.32
C ALA A 172 -6.22 -1.97 18.13
N ASN A 173 -6.56 -0.84 17.51
CA ASN A 173 -7.21 0.27 18.20
C ASN A 173 -8.70 -0.05 18.44
N PRO A 174 -9.16 -0.23 19.71
CA PRO A 174 -10.53 -0.66 20.00
C PRO A 174 -11.59 0.33 19.53
N TRP A 175 -11.34 1.64 19.59
CA TRP A 175 -12.29 2.66 19.13
C TRP A 175 -12.51 2.59 17.62
N LEU A 176 -11.44 2.29 16.86
CA LEU A 176 -11.56 2.17 15.41
C LEU A 176 -12.20 0.84 15.00
N ILE A 177 -12.00 -0.23 15.78
CA ILE A 177 -12.69 -1.51 15.58
C ILE A 177 -14.20 -1.34 15.84
N GLU A 178 -14.58 -0.64 16.92
CA GLU A 178 -15.99 -0.34 17.22
C GLU A 178 -16.65 0.47 16.11
N ALA A 179 -15.95 1.50 15.59
CA ALA A 179 -16.45 2.34 14.52
C ALA A 179 -16.61 1.59 13.17
N GLN A 180 -15.75 0.62 12.90
CA GLN A 180 -15.79 -0.15 11.66
C GLN A 180 -15.25 -1.57 11.87
N GLN A 181 -16.18 -2.51 12.01
CA GLN A 181 -15.87 -3.94 12.13
C GLN A 181 -15.40 -4.55 10.82
N GLN A 182 -14.54 -5.57 10.92
CA GLN A 182 -14.16 -6.40 9.79
C GLN A 182 -15.34 -7.27 9.35
N LYS A 183 -15.76 -7.13 8.10
CA LYS A 183 -16.91 -7.86 7.53
C LYS A 183 -16.61 -8.26 6.08
N LEU A 184 -17.28 -9.32 5.63
CA LEU A 184 -17.33 -9.68 4.22
C LEU A 184 -18.54 -9.01 3.57
N TRP A 185 -18.33 -8.18 2.57
CA TRP A 185 -19.41 -7.70 1.70
C TRP A 185 -19.76 -8.80 0.70
N ILE A 186 -21.03 -9.12 0.61
CA ILE A 186 -21.57 -10.11 -0.33
C ILE A 186 -22.86 -9.57 -0.97
N ASN A 187 -23.00 -9.77 -2.28
CA ASN A 187 -24.20 -9.34 -2.99
C ASN A 187 -25.41 -10.14 -2.51
N PRO A 188 -26.63 -9.54 -2.39
CA PRO A 188 -27.85 -10.22 -1.97
C PRO A 188 -28.18 -11.50 -2.76
N GLN A 189 -27.91 -11.52 -4.08
CA GLN A 189 -28.15 -12.70 -4.91
C GLN A 189 -27.21 -13.86 -4.54
N ASP A 190 -25.93 -13.56 -4.27
CA ASP A 190 -24.95 -14.57 -3.90
C ASP A 190 -25.15 -15.05 -2.46
N ALA A 191 -25.58 -14.17 -1.57
CA ALA A 191 -25.96 -14.49 -0.20
C ALA A 191 -27.19 -15.42 -0.18
N GLN A 192 -28.23 -15.10 -0.96
CA GLN A 192 -29.45 -15.93 -1.07
C GLN A 192 -29.14 -17.34 -1.56
N LYS A 193 -28.31 -17.48 -2.61
CA LYS A 193 -27.91 -18.80 -3.14
C LYS A 193 -27.21 -19.68 -2.11
N ARG A 194 -26.61 -19.07 -1.09
CA ARG A 194 -25.82 -19.73 -0.03
C ARG A 194 -26.51 -19.77 1.32
N GLY A 195 -27.78 -19.29 1.41
CA GLY A 195 -28.53 -19.23 2.67
C GLY A 195 -27.90 -18.31 3.72
N ILE A 196 -27.17 -17.29 3.29
CA ILE A 196 -26.48 -16.33 4.16
C ILE A 196 -27.39 -15.13 4.41
N ALA A 197 -27.60 -14.81 5.69
CA ALA A 197 -28.32 -13.61 6.13
C ALA A 197 -27.35 -12.52 6.61
N GLN A 198 -27.89 -11.30 6.74
CA GLN A 198 -27.14 -10.17 7.29
C GLN A 198 -26.61 -10.49 8.68
N GLY A 199 -25.31 -10.36 8.87
CA GLY A 199 -24.62 -10.57 10.16
C GLY A 199 -24.26 -12.02 10.46
N ASP A 200 -24.65 -12.98 9.64
CA ASP A 200 -24.20 -14.37 9.81
C ASP A 200 -22.67 -14.45 9.77
N THR A 201 -22.07 -15.26 10.61
CA THR A 201 -20.67 -15.63 10.47
C THR A 201 -20.51 -16.50 9.23
N VAL A 202 -19.65 -16.09 8.32
CA VAL A 202 -19.38 -16.82 7.08
C VAL A 202 -17.93 -17.29 7.03
N ARG A 203 -17.77 -18.47 6.45
CA ARG A 203 -16.49 -19.08 6.13
C ARG A 203 -16.11 -18.75 4.71
N ILE A 204 -15.03 -18.02 4.55
CA ILE A 204 -14.40 -17.67 3.28
C ILE A 204 -13.19 -18.57 3.12
N HIS A 205 -13.12 -19.34 2.07
CA HIS A 205 -12.03 -20.31 1.91
C HIS A 205 -11.62 -20.52 0.47
N ASN A 206 -10.41 -21.00 0.32
CA ASN A 206 -9.86 -21.61 -0.90
C ASN A 206 -8.85 -22.70 -0.51
N ALA A 207 -8.05 -23.18 -1.47
CA ALA A 207 -7.04 -24.21 -1.21
C ALA A 207 -5.91 -23.79 -0.25
N ARG A 208 -5.75 -22.50 0.03
CA ARG A 208 -4.66 -21.95 0.86
C ARG A 208 -5.04 -21.73 2.31
N GLY A 209 -6.28 -21.37 2.58
CA GLY A 209 -6.69 -21.09 3.95
C GLY A 209 -8.19 -20.83 4.14
N ILE A 210 -8.54 -20.55 5.37
CA ILE A 210 -9.91 -20.30 5.82
C ILE A 210 -9.94 -19.06 6.70
N CYS A 211 -10.91 -18.19 6.45
CA CYS A 211 -11.20 -17.03 7.26
C CYS A 211 -12.69 -17.02 7.64
N GLU A 212 -13.01 -16.69 8.89
CA GLU A 212 -14.41 -16.57 9.37
C GLU A 212 -14.65 -15.18 9.95
N ILE A 213 -15.56 -14.44 9.32
CA ILE A 213 -15.98 -13.09 9.74
C ILE A 213 -17.48 -12.90 9.48
N PRO A 214 -18.13 -11.88 10.08
CA PRO A 214 -19.52 -11.57 9.81
C PRO A 214 -19.74 -11.12 8.35
N ALA A 215 -20.88 -11.50 7.78
CA ALA A 215 -21.32 -11.05 6.46
C ALA A 215 -22.05 -9.70 6.55
N GLU A 216 -21.77 -8.84 5.58
CA GLU A 216 -22.56 -7.66 5.26
C GLU A 216 -23.21 -7.86 3.88
N VAL A 217 -24.50 -8.22 3.88
CA VAL A 217 -25.27 -8.40 2.65
C VAL A 217 -25.63 -7.03 2.08
N THR A 218 -25.06 -6.69 0.92
CA THR A 218 -25.15 -5.34 0.39
C THR A 218 -25.17 -5.31 -1.15
N PRO A 219 -26.02 -4.48 -1.76
CA PRO A 219 -26.00 -4.26 -3.21
C PRO A 219 -24.85 -3.37 -3.71
N ARG A 220 -23.99 -2.90 -2.81
CA ARG A 220 -22.80 -2.08 -3.13
C ARG A 220 -21.73 -2.85 -3.88
N ILE A 221 -21.83 -4.17 -3.94
CA ILE A 221 -20.94 -5.06 -4.68
C ILE A 221 -21.75 -5.86 -5.71
N ILE A 222 -21.16 -6.09 -6.88
CA ILE A 222 -21.82 -6.84 -7.95
C ILE A 222 -21.87 -8.33 -7.65
N PRO A 223 -22.85 -9.09 -8.22
CA PRO A 223 -22.87 -10.55 -8.12
C PRO A 223 -21.57 -11.17 -8.64
N GLY A 224 -21.15 -12.28 -8.01
CA GLY A 224 -19.90 -12.97 -8.33
C GLY A 224 -18.65 -12.36 -7.69
N VAL A 225 -18.77 -11.23 -6.98
CA VAL A 225 -17.66 -10.57 -6.28
C VAL A 225 -17.98 -10.43 -4.81
N VAL A 226 -17.00 -10.71 -3.97
CA VAL A 226 -17.04 -10.43 -2.53
C VAL A 226 -15.88 -9.53 -2.14
N ALA A 227 -16.02 -8.77 -1.06
CA ALA A 227 -14.99 -7.84 -0.64
C ALA A 227 -14.80 -7.81 0.87
N MET A 228 -13.55 -7.68 1.32
CA MET A 228 -13.23 -7.41 2.72
C MET A 228 -12.20 -6.30 2.84
N GLN A 229 -12.14 -5.67 4.01
CA GLN A 229 -11.17 -4.60 4.24
C GLN A 229 -9.75 -5.17 4.36
N ALA A 230 -8.80 -4.57 3.63
CA ALA A 230 -7.39 -4.92 3.73
C ALA A 230 -6.79 -4.55 5.10
N GLY A 231 -5.73 -5.27 5.51
CA GLY A 231 -4.91 -4.92 6.66
C GLY A 231 -5.37 -5.47 8.01
N ALA A 232 -6.34 -6.38 8.04
CA ALA A 232 -6.64 -7.12 9.26
C ALA A 232 -5.47 -8.03 9.68
N TRP A 233 -5.24 -8.14 10.98
CA TRP A 233 -4.23 -9.04 11.51
C TRP A 233 -4.72 -10.47 11.49
N TRP A 234 -3.79 -11.39 11.30
CA TRP A 234 -4.04 -12.81 11.39
C TRP A 234 -4.30 -13.22 12.85
N GLN A 235 -5.45 -13.84 13.10
CA GLN A 235 -5.90 -14.27 14.41
C GLN A 235 -6.46 -15.69 14.32
N PRO A 236 -5.60 -16.72 14.21
CA PRO A 236 -6.05 -18.09 14.07
C PRO A 236 -6.63 -18.63 15.37
N ASP A 237 -7.67 -19.46 15.25
CA ASP A 237 -8.10 -20.34 16.33
C ASP A 237 -7.21 -21.61 16.42
N GLU A 238 -7.55 -22.52 17.33
CA GLU A 238 -6.82 -23.79 17.56
C GLU A 238 -6.79 -24.68 16.30
N LYS A 239 -7.71 -24.47 15.35
CA LYS A 239 -7.80 -25.21 14.08
C LYS A 239 -7.10 -24.48 12.93
N GLY A 240 -6.47 -23.35 13.20
CA GLY A 240 -5.81 -22.51 12.18
C GLY A 240 -6.78 -21.67 11.33
N ILE A 241 -8.05 -21.57 11.72
CA ILE A 241 -9.04 -20.73 11.04
C ILE A 241 -8.84 -19.29 11.50
N ASP A 242 -8.61 -18.39 10.55
CA ASP A 242 -8.45 -16.97 10.86
C ASP A 242 -9.77 -16.30 11.25
N LYS A 243 -9.81 -15.71 12.43
CA LYS A 243 -10.98 -14.97 12.97
C LYS A 243 -10.81 -13.45 12.85
N GLY A 244 -9.64 -13.00 12.43
CA GLY A 244 -9.31 -11.58 12.27
C GLY A 244 -9.77 -10.97 10.95
N GLY A 245 -9.99 -11.79 9.93
CA GLY A 245 -10.31 -11.34 8.57
C GLY A 245 -9.08 -10.91 7.77
N CYS A 246 -7.95 -11.60 7.97
CA CYS A 246 -6.73 -11.37 7.23
C CYS A 246 -6.80 -11.97 5.82
N ALA A 247 -7.03 -11.14 4.81
CA ALA A 247 -7.13 -11.58 3.42
C ALA A 247 -5.88 -12.32 2.90
N ASN A 248 -4.72 -12.11 3.54
CA ASN A 248 -3.47 -12.75 3.12
C ASN A 248 -3.49 -14.27 3.28
N VAL A 249 -4.32 -14.84 4.17
CA VAL A 249 -4.45 -16.30 4.29
C VAL A 249 -5.08 -16.94 3.04
N LEU A 250 -5.75 -16.13 2.22
CA LEU A 250 -6.42 -16.54 0.99
C LEU A 250 -5.62 -16.16 -0.27
N SER A 251 -4.58 -15.32 -0.14
CA SER A 251 -3.84 -14.78 -1.27
C SER A 251 -2.79 -15.77 -1.81
N SER A 252 -2.54 -15.67 -3.11
CA SER A 252 -1.47 -16.41 -3.79
C SER A 252 -0.11 -15.77 -3.51
N ALA A 253 0.94 -16.58 -3.46
CA ALA A 253 2.34 -16.13 -3.45
C ALA A 253 2.87 -15.75 -4.84
N ARG A 254 2.02 -15.80 -5.88
CA ARG A 254 2.42 -15.44 -7.24
C ARG A 254 2.80 -13.98 -7.31
N ILE A 255 3.93 -13.71 -7.91
CA ILE A 255 4.44 -12.37 -8.19
C ILE A 255 4.02 -11.92 -9.59
N THR A 256 3.78 -10.62 -9.76
CA THR A 256 3.51 -10.04 -11.09
C THR A 256 4.75 -10.08 -11.97
N ALA A 257 4.54 -10.24 -13.27
CA ALA A 257 5.62 -10.51 -14.20
C ALA A 257 6.69 -9.42 -14.29
N LEU A 258 6.29 -8.14 -14.30
CA LEU A 258 7.21 -7.01 -14.47
C LEU A 258 7.69 -6.44 -13.13
N ALA A 259 6.76 -5.98 -12.30
CA ALA A 259 7.07 -5.27 -11.06
C ALA A 259 7.40 -6.18 -9.87
N LYS A 260 7.22 -7.52 -10.02
CA LYS A 260 7.43 -8.51 -8.95
C LYS A 260 6.63 -8.23 -7.67
N GLY A 261 5.54 -7.49 -7.78
CA GLY A 261 4.58 -7.27 -6.71
C GLY A 261 3.65 -8.47 -6.52
N ASN A 262 2.87 -8.48 -5.44
CA ASN A 262 1.88 -9.52 -5.18
C ASN A 262 0.55 -9.29 -5.93
N SER A 263 -0.21 -10.35 -6.14
CA SER A 263 -1.50 -10.35 -6.85
C SER A 263 -2.68 -10.44 -5.89
N HIS A 264 -2.72 -9.60 -4.86
CA HIS A 264 -3.68 -9.67 -3.76
C HIS A 264 -5.11 -9.17 -4.07
N GLN A 265 -5.39 -8.77 -5.31
CA GLN A 265 -6.73 -8.37 -5.77
C GLN A 265 -7.38 -9.39 -6.71
N THR A 266 -6.74 -10.54 -6.90
CA THR A 266 -7.18 -11.60 -7.80
C THR A 266 -7.26 -12.92 -7.07
N MET A 267 -8.07 -13.00 -6.03
CA MET A 267 -8.26 -14.22 -5.24
C MET A 267 -9.60 -14.84 -5.57
N LEU A 268 -9.62 -16.14 -5.88
CA LEU A 268 -10.86 -16.91 -6.00
C LEU A 268 -11.15 -17.63 -4.67
N VAL A 269 -12.40 -17.53 -4.23
CA VAL A 269 -12.88 -18.10 -2.97
C VAL A 269 -14.28 -18.70 -3.12
N GLU A 270 -14.63 -19.60 -2.20
CA GLU A 270 -16.02 -19.96 -1.90
C GLU A 270 -16.39 -19.39 -0.53
N VAL A 271 -17.68 -19.08 -0.36
CA VAL A 271 -18.26 -18.55 0.87
C VAL A 271 -19.42 -19.42 1.30
N ALA A 272 -19.38 -19.90 2.52
CA ALA A 272 -20.45 -20.69 3.12
C ALA A 272 -20.81 -20.12 4.51
N LYS A 273 -21.98 -20.46 5.03
CA LYS A 273 -22.30 -20.21 6.43
C LYS A 273 -21.36 -21.04 7.32
N ALA A 274 -20.80 -20.46 8.39
CA ALA A 274 -19.85 -21.11 9.28
C ALA A 274 -20.53 -22.13 10.22
#